data_848c781a92ed55bae1e936fd73c6f838
#
_entry.id   848c781a92ed55bae1e936fd73c6f838
#
_cell.length_a   1.000
_cell.length_b   1.000
_cell.length_c   1.000
_cell.angle_alpha   90.00
_cell.angle_beta   90.00
_cell.angle_gamma   90.00
#
_symmetry.space_group_name_H-M   'P 1'
#
loop_
_entity.id
_entity.type
_entity.pdbx_description
1 polymer ?
#
loop_
_entity_poly.entity_id
_entity_poly.type
_entity_poly.pdbx_seq_one_letter_code
_entity_poly.pdbx_strand_id
1 'polypeptide(L)'
;YSDWPRPWGANFMQALAPPTRIARESQWLSLPLSWSERTKKYNAILKHRSQVAVMRGFLTSFARATELFQSYPLAVMLEPSTSDQQTVLATDARGDSLIDRLDPYADIVRLSGSIDDKELRLTLSLRGSIKPEIRYELELVTLGGKSPGLRLRLPYPAKGLPLGIEADGADNNITFSIPRPML
;
A
#
# COMPACT_ATOMS: atom_id res chain seq x y z
N TYR A 1 9.98 -10.84 9.07
CA TYR A 1 8.95 -10.90 10.12
C TYR A 1 9.36 -11.71 11.35
N SER A 2 10.66 -11.71 11.70
CA SER A 2 11.10 -12.41 12.90
C SER A 2 10.50 -11.86 14.19
N ASP A 3 9.96 -10.65 14.14
CA ASP A 3 9.65 -9.88 15.35
C ASP A 3 8.16 -9.61 15.59
N TRP A 4 7.27 -9.98 14.66
CA TRP A 4 5.83 -9.73 14.83
C TRP A 4 4.97 -10.83 14.18
N PRO A 5 3.88 -11.25 14.84
CA PRO A 5 3.52 -10.96 16.24
C PRO A 5 4.31 -11.82 17.23
N ARG A 6 4.76 -11.21 18.32
CA ARG A 6 5.50 -11.91 19.40
C ARG A 6 4.70 -11.90 20.71
N PRO A 7 4.90 -12.90 21.58
CA PRO A 7 5.57 -14.18 21.38
C PRO A 7 4.80 -15.07 20.40
N TRP A 8 5.49 -16.03 19.75
CA TRP A 8 4.83 -16.97 18.86
C TRP A 8 3.95 -17.98 19.59
N GLY A 9 2.89 -18.42 18.92
CA GLY A 9 1.88 -19.30 19.45
C GLY A 9 0.60 -18.54 19.84
N ALA A 10 -0.49 -19.29 19.95
CA ALA A 10 -1.79 -18.72 20.32
C ALA A 10 -1.76 -18.15 21.75
N ASN A 11 -2.28 -16.94 21.91
CA ASN A 11 -2.48 -16.34 23.23
C ASN A 11 -3.78 -15.54 23.23
N PHE A 12 -4.87 -16.20 23.61
CA PHE A 12 -6.23 -15.63 23.59
C PHE A 12 -6.46 -14.50 24.59
N MET A 13 -5.55 -14.32 25.55
CA MET A 13 -5.66 -13.25 26.56
C MET A 13 -4.92 -11.97 26.16
N GLN A 14 -4.00 -12.07 25.22
CA GLN A 14 -3.19 -10.94 24.81
C GLN A 14 -3.76 -10.24 23.57
N ALA A 15 -3.87 -8.92 23.61
CA ALA A 15 -4.18 -8.12 22.44
C ALA A 15 -3.06 -8.21 21.38
N LEU A 16 -3.44 -8.12 20.13
CA LEU A 16 -2.50 -7.95 19.02
C LEU A 16 -2.04 -6.49 19.02
N ALA A 17 -0.73 -6.27 19.15
CA ALA A 17 -0.14 -4.93 19.04
C ALA A 17 0.30 -4.66 17.59
N PRO A 18 0.28 -3.41 17.11
CA PRO A 18 0.83 -3.07 15.81
C PRO A 18 2.30 -3.43 15.69
N PRO A 19 2.78 -3.76 14.47
CA PRO A 19 4.22 -3.94 14.22
C PRO A 19 4.98 -2.68 14.57
N THR A 20 6.06 -2.78 15.33
CA THR A 20 6.80 -1.62 15.85
C THR A 20 7.33 -0.68 14.77
N ARG A 21 7.70 -1.22 13.60
CA ARG A 21 8.22 -0.44 12.48
C ARG A 21 7.19 0.49 11.85
N ILE A 22 5.92 0.09 11.81
CA ILE A 22 4.83 0.85 11.17
C ILE A 22 3.79 1.37 12.18
N ALA A 23 3.99 1.12 13.47
CA ALA A 23 3.04 1.50 14.53
C ALA A 23 2.79 3.01 14.62
N ARG A 24 3.78 3.82 14.26
CA ARG A 24 3.74 5.29 14.38
C ARG A 24 3.15 5.99 13.16
N GLU A 25 3.02 5.32 12.03
CA GLU A 25 2.72 5.93 10.74
C GLU A 25 1.26 5.83 10.35
N SER A 26 0.46 5.11 11.13
CA SER A 26 -0.93 4.83 10.81
C SER A 26 -1.81 4.84 12.04
N GLN A 27 -3.08 5.22 11.83
CA GLN A 27 -4.08 5.02 12.85
C GLN A 27 -4.52 3.56 12.85
N TRP A 28 -4.27 2.89 13.95
CA TRP A 28 -4.64 1.51 14.17
C TRP A 28 -5.94 1.41 14.94
N LEU A 29 -6.85 0.59 14.43
CA LEU A 29 -8.09 0.23 15.10
C LEU A 29 -7.94 -1.18 15.67
N SER A 30 -8.22 -1.33 16.94
CA SER A 30 -8.20 -2.62 17.63
C SER A 30 -9.62 -3.06 17.92
N LEU A 31 -10.06 -4.16 17.29
CA LEU A 31 -11.37 -4.76 17.49
C LEU A 31 -11.25 -5.89 18.52
N PRO A 32 -11.86 -5.78 19.71
CA PRO A 32 -11.87 -6.86 20.66
C PRO A 32 -12.69 -8.04 20.16
N LEU A 33 -12.18 -9.26 20.35
CA LEU A 33 -12.84 -10.50 20.00
C LEU A 33 -13.38 -11.19 21.23
N SER A 34 -14.60 -11.70 21.14
CA SER A 34 -15.16 -12.62 22.11
C SER A 34 -14.39 -13.95 22.15
N TRP A 35 -14.53 -14.72 23.22
CA TRP A 35 -13.90 -16.04 23.32
C TRP A 35 -14.25 -16.97 22.17
N SER A 36 -15.52 -16.97 21.77
CA SER A 36 -16.00 -17.77 20.64
C SER A 36 -15.32 -17.39 19.33
N GLU A 37 -15.16 -16.08 19.07
CA GLU A 37 -14.49 -15.59 17.84
C GLU A 37 -13.00 -15.93 17.83
N ARG A 38 -12.30 -15.82 18.95
CA ARG A 38 -10.89 -16.24 19.08
C ARG A 38 -10.73 -17.72 18.77
N THR A 39 -11.63 -18.56 19.30
CA THR A 39 -11.63 -20.00 19.05
C THR A 39 -11.91 -20.31 17.57
N LYS A 40 -12.89 -19.64 16.96
CA LYS A 40 -13.21 -19.80 15.53
C LYS A 40 -12.02 -19.39 14.67
N LYS A 41 -11.38 -18.27 14.97
CA LYS A 41 -10.17 -17.80 14.27
C LYS A 41 -9.03 -18.82 14.38
N TYR A 42 -8.73 -19.30 15.58
CA TYR A 42 -7.70 -20.32 15.78
C TYR A 42 -7.99 -21.59 14.97
N ASN A 43 -9.23 -22.08 14.99
CA ASN A 43 -9.63 -23.24 14.22
C ASN A 43 -9.56 -23.00 12.70
N ALA A 44 -9.86 -21.79 12.23
CA ALA A 44 -9.71 -21.42 10.84
C ALA A 44 -8.23 -21.45 10.41
N ILE A 45 -7.33 -20.91 11.23
CA ILE A 45 -5.88 -20.99 11.00
C ILE A 45 -5.42 -22.45 10.85
N LEU A 46 -5.89 -23.34 11.73
CA LEU A 46 -5.52 -24.76 11.69
C LEU A 46 -6.02 -25.51 10.43
N LYS A 47 -6.99 -24.97 9.68
CA LYS A 47 -7.43 -25.53 8.40
C LYS A 47 -6.39 -25.38 7.29
N HIS A 48 -5.46 -24.45 7.40
CA HIS A 48 -4.35 -24.27 6.45
C HIS A 48 -3.23 -25.27 6.71
N ARG A 49 -3.53 -26.56 6.56
CA ARG A 49 -2.68 -27.68 7.01
C ARG A 49 -1.23 -27.61 6.52
N SER A 50 -1.03 -27.32 5.23
CA SER A 50 0.31 -27.25 4.63
C SER A 50 1.16 -26.13 5.23
N GLN A 51 0.56 -24.98 5.48
CA GLN A 51 1.24 -23.82 6.07
C GLN A 51 1.49 -24.03 7.58
N VAL A 52 0.49 -24.61 8.27
CA VAL A 52 0.61 -24.94 9.70
C VAL A 52 1.71 -26.00 9.93
N ALA A 53 1.91 -26.93 9.02
CA ALA A 53 3.00 -27.90 9.13
C ALA A 53 4.38 -27.26 9.15
N VAL A 54 4.57 -26.13 8.47
CA VAL A 54 5.87 -25.43 8.35
C VAL A 54 6.03 -24.32 9.38
N MET A 55 4.98 -23.53 9.66
CA MET A 55 5.07 -22.30 10.45
C MET A 55 3.95 -22.16 11.51
N ARG A 56 3.59 -23.25 12.16
CA ARG A 56 2.48 -23.28 13.13
C ARG A 56 2.57 -22.18 14.19
N GLY A 57 3.72 -22.04 14.81
CA GLY A 57 3.93 -21.05 15.87
C GLY A 57 3.63 -19.63 15.40
N PHE A 58 4.15 -19.27 14.24
CA PHE A 58 3.89 -17.99 13.62
C PHE A 58 2.41 -17.77 13.28
N LEU A 59 1.77 -18.71 12.56
CA LEU A 59 0.38 -18.57 12.16
C LEU A 59 -0.57 -18.50 13.35
N THR A 60 -0.38 -19.36 14.36
CA THR A 60 -1.22 -19.35 15.54
C THR A 60 -1.01 -18.12 16.42
N SER A 61 0.10 -17.42 16.30
CA SER A 61 0.36 -16.17 17.03
C SER A 61 -0.60 -15.02 16.66
N PHE A 62 -1.33 -15.13 15.56
CA PHE A 62 -2.42 -14.22 15.21
C PHE A 62 -3.73 -14.50 15.96
N ALA A 63 -3.85 -15.65 16.62
CA ALA A 63 -5.02 -15.94 17.47
C ALA A 63 -4.88 -15.22 18.83
N ARG A 64 -5.30 -13.97 18.86
CA ARG A 64 -5.19 -13.04 19.99
C ARG A 64 -6.56 -12.56 20.47
N ALA A 65 -6.55 -11.73 21.51
CA ALA A 65 -7.76 -11.11 22.07
C ALA A 65 -8.39 -10.06 21.15
N THR A 66 -7.64 -9.55 20.19
CA THR A 66 -8.10 -8.49 19.27
C THR A 66 -7.70 -8.79 17.83
N GLU A 67 -8.39 -8.15 16.89
CA GLU A 67 -7.94 -7.92 15.52
C GLU A 67 -7.40 -6.50 15.39
N LEU A 68 -6.46 -6.32 14.46
CA LEU A 68 -5.94 -5.02 14.11
C LEU A 68 -6.35 -4.66 12.69
N PHE A 69 -6.84 -3.45 12.55
CA PHE A 69 -7.15 -2.84 11.26
C PHE A 69 -6.39 -1.52 11.17
N GLN A 70 -5.93 -1.23 10.00
CA GLN A 70 -5.41 0.09 9.68
C GLN A 70 -6.55 0.91 9.07
N SER A 71 -6.73 2.15 9.53
CA SER A 71 -7.64 3.06 8.83
C SER A 71 -7.06 3.39 7.46
N TYR A 72 -7.88 3.31 6.43
CA TYR A 72 -7.49 3.90 5.14
C TYR A 72 -7.28 5.41 5.33
N PRO A 73 -6.26 6.00 4.68
CA PRO A 73 -6.14 7.44 4.66
C PRO A 73 -7.44 8.04 4.09
N LEU A 74 -7.84 9.19 4.64
CA LEU A 74 -8.98 9.94 4.11
C LEU A 74 -8.72 10.24 2.63
N ALA A 75 -9.78 10.20 1.84
CA ALA A 75 -9.69 10.60 0.44
C ALA A 75 -9.15 12.04 0.36
N VAL A 76 -8.12 12.24 -0.42
CA VAL A 76 -7.56 13.55 -0.69
C VAL A 76 -8.29 14.11 -1.91
N MET A 77 -8.91 15.29 -1.76
CA MET A 77 -9.47 16.00 -2.89
C MET A 77 -8.36 16.76 -3.61
N LEU A 78 -8.28 16.56 -4.92
CA LEU A 78 -7.47 17.39 -5.80
C LEU A 78 -8.35 18.53 -6.34
N GLU A 79 -8.07 19.73 -5.90
CA GLU A 79 -8.72 20.91 -6.46
C GLU A 79 -8.02 21.28 -7.77
N PRO A 80 -8.81 21.59 -8.84
CA PRO A 80 -8.24 22.08 -10.08
C PRO A 80 -7.41 23.34 -9.83
N SER A 81 -6.15 23.29 -10.20
CA SER A 81 -5.20 24.38 -9.99
C SER A 81 -4.47 24.72 -11.28
N THR A 82 -4.29 26.00 -11.52
CA THR A 82 -3.44 26.51 -12.59
C THR A 82 -1.95 26.55 -12.20
N SER A 83 -1.64 26.20 -10.95
CA SER A 83 -0.27 26.14 -10.46
C SER A 83 0.30 24.72 -10.54
N ASP A 84 1.63 24.60 -10.73
CA ASP A 84 2.32 23.31 -10.69
C ASP A 84 2.41 22.70 -9.27
N GLN A 85 1.65 23.24 -8.33
CA GLN A 85 1.65 22.76 -6.95
C GLN A 85 1.01 21.38 -6.87
N GLN A 86 1.80 20.39 -6.46
CA GLN A 86 1.32 19.03 -6.24
C GLN A 86 0.82 18.83 -4.81
N THR A 87 -0.32 18.18 -4.68
CA THR A 87 -0.86 17.72 -3.40
C THR A 87 -0.33 16.34 -3.08
N VAL A 88 0.14 16.12 -1.84
CA VAL A 88 0.55 14.79 -1.38
C VAL A 88 -0.68 13.92 -1.18
N LEU A 89 -0.77 12.82 -1.92
CA LEU A 89 -1.89 11.86 -1.87
C LEU A 89 -1.61 10.74 -0.89
N ALA A 90 -0.36 10.26 -0.86
CA ALA A 90 0.08 9.22 0.06
C ALA A 90 1.56 9.38 0.38
N THR A 91 1.94 8.96 1.57
CA THR A 91 3.34 8.80 1.98
C THR A 91 3.56 7.38 2.46
N ASP A 92 4.74 6.84 2.16
CA ASP A 92 5.16 5.53 2.65
C ASP A 92 6.44 5.67 3.47
N ALA A 93 6.63 4.74 4.39
CA ALA A 93 7.79 4.76 5.26
C ALA A 93 9.06 4.39 4.50
N ARG A 94 10.12 5.11 4.76
CA ARG A 94 11.41 4.83 4.13
C ARG A 94 12.01 3.54 4.67
N GLY A 95 12.30 2.59 3.77
CA GLY A 95 13.00 1.37 4.10
C GLY A 95 12.20 0.37 4.94
N ASP A 96 10.87 0.39 4.87
CA ASP A 96 9.96 -0.44 5.64
C ASP A 96 9.64 -1.79 4.97
N SER A 97 10.34 -2.11 3.90
CA SER A 97 10.18 -3.36 3.19
C SER A 97 10.27 -4.57 4.13
N LEU A 98 9.49 -5.59 3.79
CA LEU A 98 9.48 -6.90 4.45
C LEU A 98 10.84 -7.62 4.43
N ILE A 99 11.71 -7.21 3.55
CA ILE A 99 13.09 -7.67 3.42
C ILE A 99 13.97 -6.53 3.89
N ASP A 100 14.80 -6.72 4.89
CA ASP A 100 15.66 -5.69 5.52
C ASP A 100 16.62 -4.93 4.57
N ARG A 101 16.50 -5.14 3.26
CA ARG A 101 17.34 -4.59 2.20
C ARG A 101 16.52 -4.19 0.97
N LEU A 102 15.48 -3.38 1.15
CA LEU A 102 14.90 -2.76 -0.02
C LEU A 102 15.89 -1.74 -0.57
N ASP A 103 16.34 -1.99 -1.79
CA ASP A 103 17.19 -1.04 -2.48
C ASP A 103 16.46 0.29 -2.67
N PRO A 104 17.15 1.44 -2.50
CA PRO A 104 16.50 2.75 -2.56
C PRO A 104 15.69 3.01 -3.82
N TYR A 105 16.08 2.43 -4.95
CA TYR A 105 15.38 2.55 -6.22
C TYR A 105 14.07 1.75 -6.30
N ALA A 106 13.83 0.82 -5.38
CA ALA A 106 12.59 0.03 -5.30
C ALA A 106 11.66 0.51 -4.17
N ASP A 107 12.07 1.51 -3.42
CA ASP A 107 11.36 2.04 -2.26
C ASP A 107 10.59 3.31 -2.66
N ILE A 108 9.26 3.16 -2.84
CA ILE A 108 8.36 4.27 -3.14
C ILE A 108 8.02 4.96 -1.82
N VAL A 109 8.34 6.24 -1.71
CA VAL A 109 8.16 6.99 -0.45
C VAL A 109 7.02 8.01 -0.50
N ARG A 110 6.53 8.35 -1.71
CA ARG A 110 5.45 9.31 -1.86
C ARG A 110 4.70 9.12 -3.18
N LEU A 111 3.41 9.35 -3.12
CA LEU A 111 2.57 9.64 -4.26
C LEU A 111 2.03 11.06 -4.10
N SER A 112 2.22 11.91 -5.10
CA SER A 112 1.61 13.23 -5.17
C SER A 112 0.86 13.40 -6.48
N GLY A 113 -0.05 14.37 -6.53
CA GLY A 113 -0.83 14.64 -7.71
C GLY A 113 -1.26 16.09 -7.83
N SER A 114 -1.52 16.50 -9.04
CA SER A 114 -2.18 17.74 -9.39
C SER A 114 -3.17 17.49 -10.51
N ILE A 115 -4.22 18.28 -10.58
CA ILE A 115 -5.21 18.22 -11.64
C ILE A 115 -5.47 19.63 -12.16
N ASP A 116 -5.54 19.77 -13.46
CA ASP A 116 -5.95 20.99 -14.14
C ASP A 116 -7.11 20.70 -15.11
N ASP A 117 -7.45 21.65 -15.98
CA ASP A 117 -8.54 21.48 -16.95
C ASP A 117 -8.23 20.45 -18.04
N LYS A 118 -6.97 20.09 -18.24
CA LYS A 118 -6.50 19.23 -19.33
C LYS A 118 -6.13 17.84 -18.87
N GLU A 119 -5.48 17.73 -17.71
CA GLU A 119 -4.89 16.47 -17.29
C GLU A 119 -4.83 16.29 -15.77
N LEU A 120 -4.70 15.04 -15.36
CA LEU A 120 -4.29 14.60 -14.03
C LEU A 120 -2.82 14.20 -14.11
N ARG A 121 -1.98 14.83 -13.30
CA ARG A 121 -0.58 14.43 -13.11
C ARG A 121 -0.43 13.68 -11.80
N LEU A 122 0.22 12.54 -11.85
CA LEU A 122 0.55 11.73 -10.70
C LEU A 122 2.05 11.47 -10.66
N THR A 123 2.68 11.78 -9.54
CA THR A 123 4.14 11.62 -9.37
C THR A 123 4.43 10.63 -8.26
N LEU A 124 5.12 9.55 -8.61
CA LEU A 124 5.74 8.60 -7.68
C LEU A 124 7.14 9.13 -7.34
N SER A 125 7.43 9.27 -6.06
CA SER A 125 8.78 9.60 -5.58
C SER A 125 9.41 8.37 -4.95
N LEU A 126 10.62 8.03 -5.38
CA LEU A 126 11.43 6.94 -4.86
C LEU A 126 12.43 7.48 -3.82
N ARG A 127 12.91 6.63 -2.94
CA ARG A 127 14.00 6.98 -2.01
C ARG A 127 15.33 7.17 -2.72
N GLY A 128 15.57 6.44 -3.81
CA GLY A 128 16.79 6.52 -4.64
C GLY A 128 16.48 6.75 -6.11
N SER A 129 17.51 6.89 -6.92
CA SER A 129 17.37 7.16 -8.35
C SER A 129 16.71 6.02 -9.11
N ILE A 130 15.92 6.37 -10.10
CA ILE A 130 15.29 5.43 -11.04
C ILE A 130 16.35 4.53 -11.69
N LYS A 131 16.03 3.26 -11.82
CA LYS A 131 16.83 2.26 -12.53
C LYS A 131 16.11 1.82 -13.80
N PRO A 132 16.76 1.90 -14.98
CA PRO A 132 16.11 1.59 -16.25
C PRO A 132 15.72 0.11 -16.39
N GLU A 133 16.37 -0.79 -15.65
CA GLU A 133 16.07 -2.22 -15.60
C GLU A 133 14.91 -2.59 -14.69
N ILE A 134 14.44 -1.64 -13.87
CA ILE A 134 13.31 -1.84 -12.95
C ILE A 134 12.03 -1.33 -13.60
N ARG A 135 11.00 -2.17 -13.55
CA ARG A 135 9.66 -1.77 -13.95
C ARG A 135 8.87 -1.25 -12.76
N TYR A 136 8.46 -0.01 -12.84
CA TYR A 136 7.52 0.61 -11.90
C TYR A 136 6.13 0.56 -12.52
N GLU A 137 5.09 0.42 -11.70
CA GLU A 137 3.72 0.38 -12.19
C GLU A 137 2.80 1.12 -11.21
N LEU A 138 1.98 2.03 -11.73
CA LEU A 138 0.89 2.65 -10.99
C LEU A 138 -0.44 2.09 -11.54
N GLU A 139 -1.27 1.53 -10.68
CA GLU A 139 -2.62 1.10 -11.05
C GLU A 139 -3.64 2.11 -10.52
N LEU A 140 -4.44 2.66 -11.42
CA LEU A 140 -5.58 3.51 -11.09
C LEU A 140 -6.88 2.72 -11.27
N VAL A 141 -7.77 2.84 -10.29
CA VAL A 141 -9.10 2.25 -10.35
C VAL A 141 -10.13 3.32 -10.08
N THR A 142 -11.02 3.56 -11.04
CA THR A 142 -12.13 4.50 -10.84
C THR A 142 -13.23 3.84 -10.02
N LEU A 143 -13.68 4.50 -8.95
CA LEU A 143 -14.76 4.00 -8.09
C LEU A 143 -16.13 4.57 -8.45
N GLY A 144 -16.19 5.58 -9.32
CA GLY A 144 -17.40 6.28 -9.73
C GLY A 144 -17.25 6.92 -11.11
N GLY A 145 -18.14 7.85 -11.44
CA GLY A 145 -18.13 8.57 -12.70
C GLY A 145 -18.76 7.81 -13.87
N LYS A 146 -18.38 8.15 -15.09
CA LYS A 146 -18.92 7.55 -16.32
C LYS A 146 -18.44 6.12 -16.57
N SER A 147 -17.34 5.74 -16.00
CA SER A 147 -16.70 4.43 -16.19
C SER A 147 -16.25 3.86 -14.85
N PRO A 148 -17.20 3.43 -13.96
CA PRO A 148 -16.83 2.83 -12.69
C PRO A 148 -16.11 1.50 -12.92
N GLY A 149 -15.04 1.27 -12.17
CA GLY A 149 -14.21 0.05 -12.29
C GLY A 149 -13.21 0.07 -13.44
N LEU A 150 -13.06 1.20 -14.15
CA LEU A 150 -11.98 1.35 -15.12
C LEU A 150 -10.64 1.16 -14.40
N ARG A 151 -9.82 0.27 -14.94
CA ARG A 151 -8.46 0.02 -14.46
C ARG A 151 -7.47 0.51 -15.51
N LEU A 152 -6.62 1.45 -15.12
CA LEU A 152 -5.50 1.91 -15.94
C LEU A 152 -4.22 1.42 -15.28
N ARG A 153 -3.42 0.68 -16.03
CA ARG A 153 -2.06 0.29 -15.63
C ARG A 153 -1.07 1.19 -16.33
N LEU A 154 -0.27 1.87 -15.56
CA LEU A 154 0.67 2.90 -16.01
C LEU A 154 2.10 2.42 -15.70
N PRO A 155 2.72 1.68 -16.64
CA PRO A 155 4.08 1.20 -16.47
C PRO A 155 5.12 2.28 -16.75
N TYR A 156 6.23 2.24 -16.04
CA TYR A 156 7.45 2.97 -16.35
C TYR A 156 8.65 2.00 -16.31
N PRO A 157 9.56 1.94 -17.31
CA PRO A 157 9.53 2.72 -18.55
C PRO A 157 8.27 2.50 -19.39
N ALA A 158 7.89 3.51 -20.15
CA ALA A 158 6.61 3.70 -20.83
C ALA A 158 6.34 2.70 -21.98
N LYS A 159 6.40 1.40 -21.71
CA LYS A 159 6.05 0.36 -22.67
C LYS A 159 4.60 -0.09 -22.47
N GLY A 160 3.75 0.19 -23.45
CA GLY A 160 2.34 -0.22 -23.43
C GLY A 160 1.42 0.70 -22.62
N LEU A 161 1.76 1.97 -22.50
CA LEU A 161 0.83 2.99 -21.99
C LEU A 161 -0.37 3.12 -22.92
N PRO A 162 -1.57 3.36 -22.39
CA PRO A 162 -2.72 3.73 -23.19
C PRO A 162 -2.46 5.00 -24.01
N LEU A 163 -3.11 5.09 -25.19
CA LEU A 163 -2.94 6.22 -26.09
C LEU A 163 -3.27 7.54 -25.38
N GLY A 164 -2.37 8.52 -25.49
CA GLY A 164 -2.52 9.85 -24.91
C GLY A 164 -2.03 9.98 -23.47
N ILE A 165 -1.65 8.87 -22.79
CA ILE A 165 -0.97 8.93 -21.50
C ILE A 165 0.53 8.99 -21.72
N GLU A 166 1.17 9.90 -21.02
CA GLU A 166 2.63 10.07 -21.03
C GLU A 166 3.21 9.68 -19.67
N ALA A 167 4.43 9.19 -19.69
CA ALA A 167 5.20 8.95 -18.47
C ALA A 167 6.64 9.43 -18.67
N ASP A 168 7.08 10.26 -17.75
CA ASP A 168 8.44 10.80 -17.71
C ASP A 168 9.10 10.47 -16.38
N GLY A 169 10.42 10.26 -16.41
CA GLY A 169 11.20 9.94 -15.23
C GLY A 169 12.44 10.81 -15.14
N ALA A 170 12.58 11.51 -14.02
CA ALA A 170 13.75 12.32 -13.74
C ALA A 170 14.23 12.05 -12.31
N ASP A 171 15.52 11.80 -12.17
CA ASP A 171 16.18 11.51 -10.88
C ASP A 171 15.50 10.36 -10.10
N ASN A 172 14.67 10.71 -9.13
CA ASN A 172 13.93 9.77 -8.28
C ASN A 172 12.41 9.94 -8.39
N ASN A 173 11.92 10.64 -9.40
CA ASN A 173 10.48 10.88 -9.59
C ASN A 173 10.03 10.33 -10.94
N ILE A 174 8.88 9.66 -10.94
CA ILE A 174 8.19 9.19 -12.14
C ILE A 174 6.85 9.89 -12.20
N THR A 175 6.63 10.69 -13.25
CA THR A 175 5.39 11.45 -13.44
C THR A 175 4.58 10.83 -14.58
N PHE A 176 3.31 10.58 -14.32
CA PHE A 176 2.31 10.15 -15.30
C PHE A 176 1.36 11.31 -15.57
N SER A 177 1.19 11.66 -16.84
CA SER A 177 0.23 12.66 -17.33
C SER A 177 -0.94 11.94 -18.01
N ILE A 178 -2.13 12.08 -17.45
CA ILE A 178 -3.34 11.38 -17.88
C ILE A 178 -4.36 12.42 -18.36
N PRO A 179 -4.71 12.43 -19.64
CA PRO A 179 -5.70 13.37 -20.17
C PRO A 179 -7.05 13.26 -19.46
N ARG A 180 -7.62 14.36 -19.07
CA ARG A 180 -8.89 14.41 -18.32
C ARG A 180 -10.07 13.70 -18.98
N PRO A 181 -10.22 13.71 -20.33
CA PRO A 181 -11.28 12.94 -20.99
C PRO A 181 -11.21 11.42 -20.78
N MET A 182 -10.08 10.88 -20.30
CA MET A 182 -9.89 9.46 -20.01
C MET A 182 -10.33 9.07 -18.57
N LEU A 183 -10.61 10.04 -17.72
CA LEU A 183 -11.06 9.87 -16.34
C LEU A 183 -12.58 10.00 -16.26
#